data_5c13097a7ce7ec0de5f736c5d9db4d38
#
_entry.id   5c13097a7ce7ec0de5f736c5d9db4d38
#
_cell.length_a   1.000
_cell.length_b   1.000
_cell.length_c   1.000
_cell.angle_alpha   90.00
_cell.angle_beta   90.00
_cell.angle_gamma   90.00
#
_symmetry.space_group_name_H-M   'P 1'
#
loop_
_entity.id
_entity.type
_entity.pdbx_description
1 polymer ?
#
loop_
_entity_poly.entity_id
_entity_poly.type
_entity_poly.pdbx_seq_one_letter_code
_entity_poly.pdbx_strand_id
1 'polypeptide(L)'
;MAVVWFDCTRRTPHKNMIGPFFSLPTRYSRRSKLVRYLTVAYPLLVAYASLYPFSGWRGAPVEDATAFVLADWPFYVTLSDITLNVLAYLPLGLLLTLTIMGRMPRWAAAVLGVLAGTLFSFLIELAQGYLPSRIASNVDLLTNAGGTVLGAAAAYMFGERWLLSGELYRLRGRYFLPGAMTAYGFVLLALWLLTQLNAEIWLFGNGDLRHLVPGQVSVSYSAESYRYLEAGVAALNFAGVAFLLTAISRSFIGAAVSLIALTAAALALKTIASSALFIPGNPALWLTPGSLLGLAIGLAAWLLLARAPRNFLIHAAAVSLVFGLIVVNLAPENPYLVAALKVWRHGHYVSFNGMTRLLSAVWPFFTLAYLFLLAREASGAPAAGIRRS
;
A
#
# COMPACT_ATOMS: atom_id res chain seq x y z
N MET A 1 -12.73 -55.77 -64.75
CA MET A 1 -13.87 -54.93 -65.05
C MET A 1 -14.32 -54.32 -63.73
N ALA A 2 -13.86 -53.15 -63.43
CA ALA A 2 -14.25 -52.42 -62.23
C ALA A 2 -14.56 -50.98 -62.65
N VAL A 3 -15.80 -50.58 -62.51
CA VAL A 3 -16.32 -49.25 -62.88
C VAL A 3 -16.12 -48.31 -61.71
N VAL A 4 -15.35 -47.22 -61.94
CA VAL A 4 -15.14 -46.11 -61.00
C VAL A 4 -16.23 -45.09 -61.31
N TRP A 5 -17.02 -44.74 -60.27
CA TRP A 5 -17.89 -43.56 -60.27
C TRP A 5 -17.23 -42.41 -59.56
N PHE A 6 -16.99 -41.31 -60.26
CA PHE A 6 -16.67 -39.99 -59.69
C PHE A 6 -17.98 -39.27 -59.38
N ASP A 7 -18.15 -38.91 -58.10
CA ASP A 7 -19.22 -37.98 -57.71
C ASP A 7 -18.59 -36.63 -57.39
N CYS A 8 -18.94 -35.65 -58.21
CA CYS A 8 -18.40 -34.30 -58.20
C CYS A 8 -19.50 -33.35 -57.71
N THR A 9 -19.63 -33.18 -56.42
CA THR A 9 -20.44 -32.11 -55.86
C THR A 9 -19.57 -31.13 -55.09
N ARG A 10 -19.03 -30.14 -55.81
CA ARG A 10 -18.46 -28.91 -55.23
C ARG A 10 -19.59 -28.10 -54.56
N ARG A 11 -19.64 -28.09 -53.26
CA ARG A 11 -20.32 -27.01 -52.52
C ARG A 11 -19.26 -25.97 -52.14
N THR A 12 -19.35 -24.80 -52.76
CA THR A 12 -18.66 -23.58 -52.36
C THR A 12 -19.15 -23.12 -51.01
N PRO A 13 -18.28 -22.86 -50.03
CA PRO A 13 -18.74 -22.18 -48.82
C PRO A 13 -18.90 -20.70 -49.11
N HIS A 14 -20.10 -20.19 -48.92
CA HIS A 14 -20.40 -18.78 -48.87
C HIS A 14 -19.50 -18.10 -47.81
N LYS A 15 -18.62 -17.26 -48.30
CA LYS A 15 -17.88 -16.31 -47.50
C LYS A 15 -18.87 -15.28 -46.93
N ASN A 16 -19.33 -15.51 -45.70
CA ASN A 16 -19.93 -14.44 -44.91
C ASN A 16 -18.83 -13.46 -44.57
N MET A 17 -18.73 -12.38 -45.35
CA MET A 17 -17.98 -11.17 -45.00
C MET A 17 -18.80 -10.37 -43.97
N ILE A 18 -18.72 -10.78 -42.72
CA ILE A 18 -18.96 -9.89 -41.60
C ILE A 18 -17.65 -9.91 -40.82
N GLY A 19 -16.92 -8.79 -40.89
CA GLY A 19 -15.59 -8.66 -40.33
C GLY A 19 -15.58 -8.86 -38.82
N PRO A 20 -14.43 -9.25 -38.26
CA PRO A 20 -14.27 -9.39 -36.82
C PRO A 20 -14.04 -8.02 -36.19
N PHE A 21 -15.09 -7.23 -36.09
CA PHE A 21 -15.11 -6.13 -35.14
C PHE A 21 -15.54 -6.71 -33.78
N PHE A 22 -14.66 -6.60 -32.78
CA PHE A 22 -14.87 -7.02 -31.38
C PHE A 22 -14.60 -8.49 -31.02
N SER A 23 -13.41 -8.97 -31.28
CA SER A 23 -12.81 -9.98 -30.42
C SER A 23 -11.69 -9.32 -29.62
N LEU A 24 -12.01 -8.70 -28.48
CA LEU A 24 -11.02 -8.27 -27.49
C LEU A 24 -10.30 -9.52 -26.97
N PRO A 25 -8.96 -9.57 -27.02
CA PRO A 25 -8.24 -10.74 -26.58
C PRO A 25 -8.51 -10.99 -25.11
N THR A 26 -8.96 -12.19 -24.77
CA THR A 26 -9.28 -12.68 -23.41
C THR A 26 -8.13 -12.55 -22.39
N ARG A 27 -6.93 -12.21 -22.83
CA ARG A 27 -5.77 -11.88 -22.00
C ARG A 27 -5.91 -10.56 -21.20
N TYR A 28 -6.79 -9.65 -21.60
CA TYR A 28 -6.98 -8.34 -20.97
C TYR A 28 -7.78 -8.42 -19.66
N SER A 29 -8.66 -9.41 -19.51
CA SER A 29 -9.61 -9.53 -18.39
C SER A 29 -8.96 -9.82 -17.02
N ARG A 30 -7.85 -10.59 -16.97
CA ARG A 30 -7.21 -10.94 -15.69
C ARG A 30 -6.27 -9.86 -15.13
N ARG A 31 -5.71 -9.01 -15.99
CA ARG A 31 -4.73 -7.98 -15.61
C ARG A 31 -5.36 -6.75 -14.95
N SER A 32 -6.62 -6.48 -15.23
CA SER A 32 -7.31 -5.28 -14.76
C SER A 32 -7.83 -5.35 -13.32
N LYS A 33 -7.91 -6.53 -12.70
CA LYS A 33 -8.54 -6.69 -11.37
C LYS A 33 -7.75 -6.00 -10.26
N LEU A 34 -6.42 -6.18 -10.21
CA LEU A 34 -5.58 -5.56 -9.19
C LEU A 34 -5.61 -4.03 -9.31
N VAL A 35 -5.45 -3.50 -10.53
CA VAL A 35 -5.52 -2.05 -10.76
C VAL A 35 -6.86 -1.49 -10.31
N ARG A 36 -7.98 -2.17 -10.64
CA ARG A 36 -9.32 -1.74 -10.21
C ARG A 36 -9.47 -1.73 -8.69
N TYR A 37 -8.98 -2.77 -8.01
CA TYR A 37 -9.05 -2.81 -6.53
C TYR A 37 -8.22 -1.69 -5.91
N LEU A 38 -7.01 -1.43 -6.44
CA LEU A 38 -6.18 -0.32 -5.99
C LEU A 38 -6.84 1.04 -6.30
N THR A 39 -7.51 1.17 -7.47
CA THR A 39 -8.22 2.40 -7.85
C THR A 39 -9.39 2.71 -6.93
N VAL A 40 -9.97 1.72 -6.27
CA VAL A 40 -11.02 1.93 -5.25
C VAL A 40 -10.39 2.14 -3.87
N ALA A 41 -9.41 1.32 -3.50
CA ALA A 41 -8.82 1.37 -2.16
C ALA A 41 -7.99 2.64 -1.93
N TYR A 42 -7.25 3.10 -2.94
CA TYR A 42 -6.34 4.24 -2.78
C TYR A 42 -7.07 5.58 -2.54
N PRO A 43 -8.11 5.96 -3.29
CA PRO A 43 -8.89 7.16 -2.98
C PRO A 43 -9.50 7.12 -1.58
N LEU A 44 -9.99 5.97 -1.12
CA LEU A 44 -10.50 5.81 0.24
C LEU A 44 -9.41 6.07 1.29
N LEU A 45 -8.19 5.62 1.03
CA LEU A 45 -7.04 5.88 1.88
C LEU A 45 -6.69 7.37 1.91
N VAL A 46 -6.67 8.03 0.75
CA VAL A 46 -6.42 9.48 0.64
C VAL A 46 -7.54 10.26 1.35
N ALA A 47 -8.81 9.90 1.12
CA ALA A 47 -9.95 10.53 1.80
C ALA A 47 -9.85 10.39 3.32
N TYR A 48 -9.52 9.19 3.80
CA TYR A 48 -9.30 8.97 5.24
C TYR A 48 -8.19 9.87 5.78
N ALA A 49 -7.03 9.91 5.12
CA ALA A 49 -5.90 10.74 5.54
C ALA A 49 -6.25 12.23 5.56
N SER A 50 -7.00 12.69 4.56
CA SER A 50 -7.34 14.09 4.40
C SER A 50 -8.43 14.57 5.36
N LEU A 51 -9.36 13.69 5.75
CA LEU A 51 -10.52 14.04 6.58
C LEU A 51 -10.38 13.61 8.05
N TYR A 52 -9.33 12.89 8.41
CA TYR A 52 -9.06 12.55 9.81
C TYR A 52 -8.90 13.84 10.67
N PRO A 53 -9.45 13.95 11.88
CA PRO A 53 -10.03 12.88 12.74
C PRO A 53 -11.55 12.66 12.59
N PHE A 54 -12.21 13.15 11.57
CA PHE A 54 -13.65 12.98 11.30
C PHE A 54 -14.57 13.55 12.40
N SER A 55 -14.07 14.41 13.25
CA SER A 55 -14.80 14.94 14.40
C SER A 55 -14.98 16.46 14.30
N GLY A 56 -16.05 16.97 14.88
CA GLY A 56 -16.29 18.39 14.97
C GLY A 56 -16.87 19.03 13.69
N TRP A 57 -17.52 18.24 12.82
CA TRP A 57 -18.16 18.75 11.61
C TRP A 57 -19.10 19.91 11.93
N ARG A 58 -18.99 21.00 11.19
CA ARG A 58 -19.82 22.20 11.32
C ARG A 58 -20.70 22.37 10.09
N GLY A 59 -21.95 22.78 10.31
CA GLY A 59 -22.77 23.30 9.22
C GLY A 59 -22.23 24.67 8.81
N ALA A 60 -21.86 24.80 7.54
CA ALA A 60 -21.51 26.09 6.93
C ALA A 60 -22.26 26.24 5.62
N PRO A 61 -22.60 27.46 5.18
CA PRO A 61 -23.10 27.70 3.82
C PRO A 61 -22.09 27.15 2.80
N VAL A 62 -22.61 26.66 1.65
CA VAL A 62 -21.75 26.11 0.58
C VAL A 62 -20.82 27.18 0.03
N GLU A 63 -21.26 28.44 0.00
CA GLU A 63 -20.47 29.58 -0.43
C GLU A 63 -19.21 29.74 0.43
N ASP A 64 -19.31 29.60 1.74
CA ASP A 64 -18.18 29.68 2.66
C ASP A 64 -17.24 28.48 2.47
N ALA A 65 -17.80 27.28 2.28
CA ALA A 65 -17.02 26.06 2.08
C ALA A 65 -16.27 26.04 0.73
N THR A 66 -16.72 26.80 -0.28
CA THR A 66 -16.08 26.94 -1.59
C THR A 66 -15.23 28.18 -1.72
N ALA A 67 -15.23 29.07 -0.75
CA ALA A 67 -14.48 30.34 -0.78
C ALA A 67 -12.96 30.14 -1.02
N PHE A 68 -12.41 28.99 -0.62
CA PHE A 68 -10.98 28.66 -0.80
C PHE A 68 -10.55 28.71 -2.27
N VAL A 69 -11.46 28.45 -3.22
CA VAL A 69 -11.13 28.40 -4.67
C VAL A 69 -10.67 29.78 -5.18
N LEU A 70 -11.30 30.85 -4.68
CA LEU A 70 -11.02 32.23 -5.06
C LEU A 70 -10.25 33.01 -3.98
N ALA A 71 -9.84 32.33 -2.90
CA ALA A 71 -9.08 32.96 -1.84
C ALA A 71 -7.69 33.39 -2.32
N ASP A 72 -7.15 34.42 -1.69
CA ASP A 72 -5.76 34.80 -1.89
C ASP A 72 -4.80 33.65 -1.58
N TRP A 73 -3.65 33.66 -2.21
CA TRP A 73 -2.62 32.65 -1.95
C TRP A 73 -2.16 32.74 -0.50
N PRO A 74 -2.05 31.60 0.22
CA PRO A 74 -1.60 31.61 1.59
C PRO A 74 -0.18 32.18 1.70
N PHE A 75 0.04 33.05 2.69
CA PHE A 75 1.34 33.67 2.94
C PHE A 75 2.46 32.66 3.25
N TYR A 76 2.08 31.48 3.72
CA TYR A 76 3.04 30.45 4.14
C TYR A 76 2.67 29.13 3.51
N VAL A 77 3.52 28.66 2.60
CA VAL A 77 3.43 27.34 1.97
C VAL A 77 4.78 26.67 2.13
N THR A 78 4.81 25.48 2.70
CA THR A 78 6.07 24.73 2.84
C THR A 78 6.32 23.85 1.64
N LEU A 79 7.59 23.64 1.28
CA LEU A 79 7.97 22.71 0.23
C LEU A 79 7.50 21.28 0.56
N SER A 80 7.45 20.92 1.85
CA SER A 80 6.94 19.64 2.33
C SER A 80 5.45 19.47 2.02
N ASP A 81 4.62 20.50 2.21
CA ASP A 81 3.19 20.41 1.92
C ASP A 81 2.95 20.17 0.43
N ILE A 82 3.62 20.96 -0.43
CA ILE A 82 3.57 20.76 -1.88
C ILE A 82 3.99 19.34 -2.25
N THR A 83 5.13 18.88 -1.72
CA THR A 83 5.69 17.58 -2.06
C THR A 83 4.79 16.43 -1.62
N LEU A 84 4.23 16.51 -0.42
CA LEU A 84 3.32 15.48 0.11
C LEU A 84 2.03 15.40 -0.70
N ASN A 85 1.44 16.53 -1.06
CA ASN A 85 0.23 16.57 -1.88
C ASN A 85 0.49 15.99 -3.28
N VAL A 86 1.57 16.41 -3.95
CA VAL A 86 1.95 15.86 -5.26
C VAL A 86 2.19 14.35 -5.17
N LEU A 87 2.95 13.87 -4.18
CA LEU A 87 3.26 12.45 -4.00
C LEU A 87 2.02 11.63 -3.63
N ALA A 88 1.08 12.18 -2.88
CA ALA A 88 -0.17 11.51 -2.54
C ALA A 88 -1.11 11.35 -3.74
N TYR A 89 -1.15 12.33 -4.64
CA TYR A 89 -2.04 12.30 -5.80
C TYR A 89 -1.42 11.69 -7.07
N LEU A 90 -0.11 11.50 -7.12
CA LEU A 90 0.56 10.83 -8.24
C LEU A 90 0.08 9.37 -8.42
N PRO A 91 0.02 8.51 -7.39
CA PRO A 91 -0.53 7.17 -7.54
C PRO A 91 -2.02 7.18 -7.92
N LEU A 92 -2.79 8.16 -7.46
CA LEU A 92 -4.20 8.31 -7.81
C LEU A 92 -4.37 8.54 -9.30
N GLY A 93 -3.66 9.53 -9.87
CA GLY A 93 -3.69 9.82 -11.30
C GLY A 93 -3.24 8.65 -12.16
N LEU A 94 -2.18 7.94 -11.72
CA LEU A 94 -1.70 6.71 -12.36
C LEU A 94 -2.78 5.63 -12.40
N LEU A 95 -3.38 5.29 -11.26
CA LEU A 95 -4.38 4.23 -11.12
C LEU A 95 -5.67 4.53 -11.88
N LEU A 96 -6.19 5.77 -11.79
CA LEU A 96 -7.36 6.21 -12.54
C LEU A 96 -7.15 6.07 -14.05
N THR A 97 -6.04 6.61 -14.55
CA THR A 97 -5.69 6.53 -15.98
C THR A 97 -5.54 5.09 -16.45
N LEU A 98 -4.79 4.25 -15.72
CA LEU A 98 -4.61 2.82 -16.06
C LEU A 98 -5.93 2.05 -16.10
N THR A 99 -6.86 2.37 -15.21
CA THR A 99 -8.18 1.72 -15.17
C THR A 99 -9.02 2.05 -16.39
N ILE A 100 -8.90 3.29 -16.90
CA ILE A 100 -9.64 3.78 -18.07
C ILE A 100 -8.99 3.34 -19.38
N MET A 101 -7.65 3.26 -19.45
CA MET A 101 -6.88 2.91 -20.66
C MET A 101 -7.31 1.59 -21.32
N GLY A 102 -7.90 0.69 -20.56
CA GLY A 102 -8.46 -0.55 -21.11
C GLY A 102 -9.74 -0.40 -21.95
N ARG A 103 -10.36 0.80 -21.95
CA ARG A 103 -11.66 1.07 -22.59
C ARG A 103 -11.63 2.21 -23.59
N MET A 104 -10.61 3.07 -23.52
CA MET A 104 -10.51 4.30 -24.31
C MET A 104 -9.09 4.52 -24.84
N PRO A 105 -8.90 5.37 -25.87
CA PRO A 105 -7.58 5.81 -26.32
C PRO A 105 -6.76 6.39 -25.15
N ARG A 106 -5.44 6.21 -25.17
CA ARG A 106 -4.54 6.61 -24.07
C ARG A 106 -4.68 8.08 -23.68
N TRP A 107 -4.79 8.97 -24.67
CA TRP A 107 -4.93 10.41 -24.42
C TRP A 107 -6.24 10.72 -23.70
N ALA A 108 -7.35 10.11 -24.12
CA ALA A 108 -8.66 10.29 -23.48
C ALA A 108 -8.66 9.72 -22.07
N ALA A 109 -8.03 8.57 -21.86
CA ALA A 109 -7.86 7.98 -20.52
C ALA A 109 -7.03 8.88 -19.60
N ALA A 110 -5.96 9.52 -20.11
CA ALA A 110 -5.16 10.46 -19.34
C ALA A 110 -5.96 11.69 -18.95
N VAL A 111 -6.68 12.31 -19.91
CA VAL A 111 -7.53 13.48 -19.64
C VAL A 111 -8.60 13.16 -18.60
N LEU A 112 -9.33 12.06 -18.78
CA LEU A 112 -10.37 11.66 -17.83
C LEU A 112 -9.79 11.26 -16.45
N GLY A 113 -8.61 10.68 -16.41
CA GLY A 113 -7.90 10.38 -15.17
C GLY A 113 -7.53 11.66 -14.41
N VAL A 114 -7.04 12.68 -15.12
CA VAL A 114 -6.74 14.00 -14.53
C VAL A 114 -8.02 14.67 -14.03
N LEU A 115 -9.06 14.70 -14.85
CA LEU A 115 -10.34 15.31 -14.45
C LEU A 115 -10.93 14.63 -13.22
N ALA A 116 -10.94 13.29 -13.18
CA ALA A 116 -11.47 12.52 -12.06
C ALA A 116 -10.65 12.75 -10.77
N GLY A 117 -9.32 12.77 -10.85
CA GLY A 117 -8.47 13.00 -9.69
C GLY A 117 -8.52 14.44 -9.18
N THR A 118 -8.61 15.42 -10.08
CA THR A 118 -8.80 16.84 -9.70
C THR A 118 -10.18 17.06 -9.07
N LEU A 119 -11.23 16.45 -9.63
CA LEU A 119 -12.56 16.48 -9.02
C LEU A 119 -12.56 15.83 -7.63
N PHE A 120 -11.90 14.70 -7.48
CA PHE A 120 -11.74 14.06 -6.18
C PHE A 120 -11.03 14.99 -5.18
N SER A 121 -9.94 15.65 -5.58
CA SER A 121 -9.27 16.65 -4.75
C SER A 121 -10.20 17.78 -4.34
N PHE A 122 -10.93 18.35 -5.30
CA PHE A 122 -11.91 19.41 -5.02
C PHE A 122 -12.97 18.97 -3.99
N LEU A 123 -13.49 17.75 -4.12
CA LEU A 123 -14.46 17.22 -3.16
C LEU A 123 -13.87 17.02 -1.76
N ILE A 124 -12.59 16.65 -1.67
CA ILE A 124 -11.87 16.56 -0.40
C ILE A 124 -11.70 17.95 0.23
N GLU A 125 -11.23 18.94 -0.53
CA GLU A 125 -11.08 20.32 -0.04
C GLU A 125 -12.43 20.91 0.40
N LEU A 126 -13.48 20.68 -0.38
CA LEU A 126 -14.84 21.07 -0.02
C LEU A 126 -15.26 20.43 1.32
N ALA A 127 -15.01 19.14 1.50
CA ALA A 127 -15.32 18.44 2.76
C ALA A 127 -14.48 18.99 3.94
N GLN A 128 -13.23 19.37 3.70
CA GLN A 128 -12.37 20.00 4.70
C GLN A 128 -12.89 21.38 5.14
N GLY A 129 -13.55 22.12 4.27
CA GLY A 129 -14.22 23.38 4.62
C GLY A 129 -15.27 23.24 5.74
N TYR A 130 -15.83 22.04 5.92
CA TYR A 130 -16.75 21.73 7.03
C TYR A 130 -16.05 21.18 8.27
N LEU A 131 -14.73 20.98 8.26
CA LEU A 131 -13.94 20.46 9.37
C LEU A 131 -13.13 21.56 10.05
N PRO A 132 -13.41 21.93 11.31
CA PRO A 132 -12.68 23.00 12.01
C PRO A 132 -11.19 22.72 12.23
N SER A 133 -10.81 21.45 12.18
CA SER A 133 -9.42 21.00 12.31
C SER A 133 -8.64 21.09 11.00
N ARG A 134 -9.29 21.55 9.90
CA ARG A 134 -8.75 21.64 8.55
C ARG A 134 -8.96 23.01 7.95
N ILE A 135 -8.09 23.37 7.05
CA ILE A 135 -8.19 24.60 6.26
C ILE A 135 -8.13 24.19 4.80
N ALA A 136 -9.25 24.35 4.09
CA ALA A 136 -9.27 24.12 2.64
C ALA A 136 -8.39 25.14 1.93
N SER A 137 -7.62 24.71 0.93
CA SER A 137 -6.60 25.54 0.28
C SER A 137 -6.62 25.36 -1.24
N ASN A 138 -6.56 26.49 -1.96
CA ASN A 138 -6.37 26.50 -3.41
C ASN A 138 -5.01 25.95 -3.83
N VAL A 139 -3.96 26.12 -2.99
CA VAL A 139 -2.63 25.55 -3.22
C VAL A 139 -2.67 24.03 -3.13
N ASP A 140 -3.41 23.48 -2.17
CA ASP A 140 -3.57 22.04 -2.04
C ASP A 140 -4.31 21.45 -3.25
N LEU A 141 -5.39 22.10 -3.69
CA LEU A 141 -6.09 21.71 -4.91
C LEU A 141 -5.16 21.69 -6.13
N LEU A 142 -4.32 22.72 -6.29
CA LEU A 142 -3.40 22.83 -7.41
C LEU A 142 -2.27 21.78 -7.36
N THR A 143 -1.68 21.57 -6.20
CA THR A 143 -0.60 20.59 -6.01
C THR A 143 -1.09 19.15 -6.14
N ASN A 144 -2.30 18.85 -5.66
CA ASN A 144 -2.99 17.59 -5.86
C ASN A 144 -3.31 17.34 -7.35
N ALA A 145 -3.81 18.35 -8.05
CA ALA A 145 -4.02 18.29 -9.50
C ALA A 145 -2.70 18.06 -10.24
N GLY A 146 -1.61 18.74 -9.84
CA GLY A 146 -0.27 18.54 -10.37
C GLY A 146 0.22 17.09 -10.17
N GLY A 147 0.05 16.53 -8.98
CA GLY A 147 0.34 15.12 -8.70
C GLY A 147 -0.46 14.18 -9.59
N THR A 148 -1.76 14.45 -9.76
CA THR A 148 -2.65 13.68 -10.64
C THR A 148 -2.17 13.74 -12.11
N VAL A 149 -1.76 14.93 -12.60
CA VAL A 149 -1.21 15.09 -13.95
C VAL A 149 0.07 14.27 -14.13
N LEU A 150 0.99 14.31 -13.17
CA LEU A 150 2.23 13.52 -13.21
C LEU A 150 1.94 12.02 -13.22
N GLY A 151 0.98 11.57 -12.42
CA GLY A 151 0.53 10.18 -12.40
C GLY A 151 -0.11 9.74 -13.72
N ALA A 152 -0.98 10.58 -14.29
CA ALA A 152 -1.60 10.32 -15.59
C ALA A 152 -0.58 10.31 -16.73
N ALA A 153 0.41 11.23 -16.71
CA ALA A 153 1.51 11.25 -17.67
C ALA A 153 2.38 9.98 -17.56
N ALA A 154 2.69 9.54 -16.35
CA ALA A 154 3.40 8.28 -16.14
C ALA A 154 2.61 7.08 -16.67
N ALA A 155 1.29 7.02 -16.45
CA ALA A 155 0.43 6.00 -17.05
C ALA A 155 0.43 6.07 -18.58
N TYR A 156 0.32 7.27 -19.15
CA TYR A 156 0.32 7.47 -20.60
C TYR A 156 1.63 7.01 -21.24
N MET A 157 2.77 7.37 -20.65
CA MET A 157 4.10 7.04 -21.18
C MET A 157 4.48 5.58 -20.97
N PHE A 158 4.22 5.04 -19.79
CA PHE A 158 4.77 3.75 -19.36
C PHE A 158 3.72 2.67 -19.13
N GLY A 159 2.43 3.04 -18.95
CA GLY A 159 1.38 2.14 -18.49
C GLY A 159 1.18 0.92 -19.37
N GLU A 160 1.19 1.09 -20.70
CA GLU A 160 1.02 -0.04 -21.62
C GLU A 160 2.26 -0.91 -21.67
N ARG A 161 3.44 -0.32 -21.72
CA ARG A 161 4.70 -1.04 -21.86
C ARG A 161 5.09 -1.79 -20.59
N TRP A 162 4.93 -1.18 -19.42
CA TRP A 162 5.40 -1.74 -18.15
C TRP A 162 4.32 -2.47 -17.37
N LEU A 163 3.12 -1.91 -17.29
CA LEU A 163 2.04 -2.42 -16.46
C LEU A 163 1.05 -3.32 -17.21
N LEU A 164 0.81 -3.04 -18.50
CA LEU A 164 -0.17 -3.78 -19.29
C LEU A 164 0.47 -4.81 -20.24
N SER A 165 1.68 -4.59 -20.76
CA SER A 165 2.32 -5.48 -21.76
C SER A 165 2.88 -6.78 -21.21
N GLY A 166 2.93 -6.95 -19.90
CA GLY A 166 3.33 -8.22 -19.29
C GLY A 166 4.80 -8.34 -18.91
N GLU A 167 5.62 -7.29 -18.98
CA GLU A 167 7.01 -7.39 -18.49
C GLU A 167 7.02 -7.53 -16.97
N LEU A 168 6.27 -6.70 -16.24
CA LEU A 168 6.08 -6.89 -14.80
C LEU A 168 5.39 -8.22 -14.48
N TYR A 169 4.47 -8.69 -15.33
CA TYR A 169 3.84 -9.99 -15.15
C TYR A 169 4.84 -11.13 -15.37
N ARG A 170 5.73 -11.01 -16.37
CA ARG A 170 6.82 -11.98 -16.61
C ARG A 170 7.83 -11.97 -15.47
N LEU A 171 8.24 -10.77 -15.00
CA LEU A 171 9.13 -10.60 -13.87
C LEU A 171 8.52 -11.20 -12.59
N ARG A 172 7.25 -10.88 -12.32
CA ARG A 172 6.49 -11.50 -11.22
C ARG A 172 6.44 -13.02 -11.37
N GLY A 173 6.13 -13.54 -12.56
CA GLY A 173 6.05 -14.98 -12.84
C GLY A 173 7.39 -15.70 -12.69
N ARG A 174 8.52 -15.00 -12.84
CA ARG A 174 9.86 -15.54 -12.62
C ARG A 174 10.17 -15.76 -11.14
N TYR A 175 9.77 -14.83 -10.27
CA TYR A 175 10.15 -14.83 -8.87
C TYR A 175 9.07 -15.32 -7.92
N PHE A 176 7.79 -15.22 -8.28
CA PHE A 176 6.67 -15.46 -7.40
C PHE A 176 5.69 -16.53 -7.90
N LEU A 177 5.00 -17.16 -6.98
CA LEU A 177 3.97 -18.15 -7.27
C LEU A 177 2.79 -17.50 -8.02
N PRO A 178 2.15 -18.21 -8.95
CA PRO A 178 0.94 -17.70 -9.60
C PRO A 178 -0.25 -17.77 -8.65
N GLY A 179 -1.24 -16.91 -8.87
CA GLY A 179 -2.52 -16.99 -8.17
C GLY A 179 -2.94 -15.69 -7.48
N ALA A 180 -4.17 -15.71 -6.98
CA ALA A 180 -4.79 -14.57 -6.30
C ALA A 180 -4.15 -14.34 -4.92
N MET A 181 -3.79 -15.40 -4.20
CA MET A 181 -3.16 -15.28 -2.88
C MET A 181 -1.82 -14.54 -2.96
N THR A 182 -1.00 -14.80 -3.95
CA THR A 182 0.23 -14.02 -4.17
C THR A 182 -0.07 -12.54 -4.45
N ALA A 183 -1.17 -12.22 -5.15
CA ALA A 183 -1.56 -10.83 -5.37
C ALA A 183 -2.01 -10.14 -4.08
N TYR A 184 -2.76 -10.82 -3.22
CA TYR A 184 -3.12 -10.32 -1.89
C TYR A 184 -1.88 -10.14 -1.00
N GLY A 185 -0.92 -11.08 -1.06
CA GLY A 185 0.36 -10.94 -0.38
C GLY A 185 1.10 -9.67 -0.79
N PHE A 186 1.14 -9.31 -2.08
CA PHE A 186 1.73 -8.05 -2.53
C PHE A 186 1.00 -6.81 -2.02
N VAL A 187 -0.33 -6.85 -1.95
CA VAL A 187 -1.11 -5.74 -1.35
C VAL A 187 -0.72 -5.56 0.11
N LEU A 188 -0.63 -6.64 0.88
CA LEU A 188 -0.23 -6.59 2.29
C LEU A 188 1.21 -6.08 2.47
N LEU A 189 2.15 -6.50 1.61
CA LEU A 189 3.53 -6.01 1.63
C LEU A 189 3.61 -4.51 1.25
N ALA A 190 2.79 -4.06 0.29
CA ALA A 190 2.70 -2.64 -0.04
C ALA A 190 2.09 -1.82 1.12
N LEU A 191 1.05 -2.32 1.77
CA LEU A 191 0.48 -1.70 2.97
C LEU A 191 1.50 -1.68 4.12
N TRP A 192 2.29 -2.74 4.28
CA TRP A 192 3.38 -2.77 5.26
C TRP A 192 4.44 -1.71 5.00
N LEU A 193 4.80 -1.47 3.74
CA LEU A 193 5.69 -0.37 3.38
C LEU A 193 5.10 0.99 3.78
N LEU A 194 3.80 1.20 3.59
CA LEU A 194 3.14 2.43 4.02
C LEU A 194 3.16 2.61 5.54
N THR A 195 3.14 1.52 6.32
CA THR A 195 3.28 1.63 7.78
C THR A 195 4.64 2.18 8.20
N GLN A 196 5.69 2.01 7.37
CA GLN A 196 7.03 2.54 7.67
C GLN A 196 7.11 4.07 7.58
N LEU A 197 6.12 4.71 6.98
CA LEU A 197 5.98 6.17 7.00
C LEU A 197 5.53 6.71 8.35
N ASN A 198 5.11 5.86 9.28
CA ASN A 198 4.87 6.26 10.65
C ASN A 198 6.20 6.35 11.40
N ALA A 199 6.61 7.58 11.73
CA ALA A 199 7.86 7.81 12.43
C ALA A 199 7.79 7.48 13.93
N GLU A 200 6.59 7.40 14.51
CA GLU A 200 6.38 7.14 15.95
C GLU A 200 6.61 5.67 16.33
N ILE A 201 6.41 4.74 15.41
CA ILE A 201 6.60 3.32 15.67
C ILE A 201 8.07 2.90 15.52
N TRP A 202 8.45 1.86 16.23
CA TRP A 202 9.76 1.23 16.09
C TRP A 202 9.99 0.68 14.68
N LEU A 203 11.24 0.45 14.33
CA LEU A 203 11.57 -0.13 13.04
C LEU A 203 10.80 -1.44 12.81
N PHE A 204 10.08 -1.52 11.69
CA PHE A 204 9.19 -2.62 11.29
C PHE A 204 8.04 -2.92 12.25
N GLY A 205 7.94 -2.25 13.41
CA GLY A 205 6.89 -2.47 14.40
C GLY A 205 5.49 -2.21 13.81
N ASN A 206 4.55 -3.09 14.14
CA ASN A 206 3.15 -2.98 13.75
C ASN A 206 2.26 -3.54 14.85
N GLY A 207 0.99 -3.10 14.89
CA GLY A 207 0.01 -3.62 15.83
C GLY A 207 0.05 -2.95 17.20
N ASP A 208 0.54 -1.72 17.30
CA ASP A 208 0.47 -0.96 18.54
C ASP A 208 -0.98 -0.50 18.81
N LEU A 209 -1.61 -1.14 19.80
CA LEU A 209 -2.98 -0.89 20.22
C LEU A 209 -3.07 -0.10 21.51
N ARG A 210 -1.95 0.29 22.14
CA ARG A 210 -1.91 0.95 23.46
C ARG A 210 -2.72 2.23 23.50
N HIS A 211 -2.84 2.92 22.37
CA HIS A 211 -3.66 4.13 22.25
C HIS A 211 -5.17 3.88 22.10
N LEU A 212 -5.57 2.64 21.81
CA LEU A 212 -6.97 2.25 21.61
C LEU A 212 -7.60 1.65 22.85
N VAL A 213 -6.78 1.15 23.79
CA VAL A 213 -7.25 0.49 25.01
C VAL A 213 -6.81 1.31 26.22
N PRO A 214 -7.70 2.08 26.85
CA PRO A 214 -7.39 2.81 28.08
C PRO A 214 -7.08 1.87 29.26
N GLY A 215 -6.13 2.22 30.10
CA GLY A 215 -5.88 1.50 31.38
C GLY A 215 -4.85 0.38 31.32
N GLN A 216 -3.94 0.39 30.36
CA GLN A 216 -2.84 -0.58 30.33
C GLN A 216 -1.85 -0.39 31.48
N VAL A 217 -1.32 -1.52 31.97
CA VAL A 217 -0.28 -1.57 33.01
C VAL A 217 0.95 -0.82 32.49
N SER A 218 1.28 0.30 33.10
CA SER A 218 2.50 1.04 32.78
C SER A 218 3.71 0.26 33.33
N VAL A 219 4.40 -0.43 32.44
CA VAL A 219 5.73 -0.98 32.76
C VAL A 219 6.69 0.20 32.90
N SER A 220 7.46 0.22 33.99
CA SER A 220 8.45 1.28 34.21
C SER A 220 9.50 1.27 33.08
N TYR A 221 9.78 2.46 32.53
CA TYR A 221 10.79 2.62 31.51
C TYR A 221 12.20 2.36 32.06
N SER A 222 12.93 1.46 31.41
CA SER A 222 14.36 1.25 31.61
C SER A 222 15.01 1.25 30.23
N ALA A 223 16.06 2.03 30.05
CA ALA A 223 16.75 2.19 28.75
C ALA A 223 17.32 0.85 28.23
N GLU A 224 17.79 0.00 29.12
CA GLU A 224 18.31 -1.32 28.75
C GLU A 224 17.21 -2.28 28.31
N SER A 225 16.16 -2.43 29.11
CA SER A 225 15.00 -3.27 28.77
C SER A 225 14.33 -2.78 27.49
N TYR A 226 14.23 -1.47 27.31
CA TYR A 226 13.66 -0.86 26.11
C TYR A 226 14.44 -1.25 24.84
N ARG A 227 15.78 -1.25 24.88
CA ARG A 227 16.62 -1.67 23.77
C ARG A 227 16.36 -3.12 23.36
N TYR A 228 16.20 -4.04 24.29
CA TYR A 228 15.91 -5.44 23.99
C TYR A 228 14.48 -5.64 23.46
N LEU A 229 13.50 -4.90 23.98
CA LEU A 229 12.14 -4.92 23.46
C LEU A 229 12.07 -4.37 22.04
N GLU A 230 12.76 -3.26 21.77
CA GLU A 230 12.90 -2.70 20.42
C GLU A 230 13.53 -3.72 19.45
N ALA A 231 14.63 -4.39 19.87
CA ALA A 231 15.26 -5.44 19.10
C ALA A 231 14.28 -6.62 18.84
N GLY A 232 13.53 -7.04 19.84
CA GLY A 232 12.51 -8.09 19.71
C GLY A 232 11.42 -7.73 18.72
N VAL A 233 10.85 -6.52 18.80
CA VAL A 233 9.83 -6.03 17.86
C VAL A 233 10.38 -5.98 16.45
N ALA A 234 11.56 -5.40 16.24
CA ALA A 234 12.17 -5.30 14.91
C ALA A 234 12.47 -6.70 14.33
N ALA A 235 13.03 -7.62 15.14
CA ALA A 235 13.35 -8.97 14.70
C ALA A 235 12.12 -9.78 14.32
N LEU A 236 11.09 -9.78 15.16
CA LEU A 236 9.88 -10.57 14.95
C LEU A 236 9.06 -10.07 13.77
N ASN A 237 8.87 -8.76 13.65
CA ASN A 237 8.12 -8.22 12.50
C ASN A 237 8.89 -8.38 11.19
N PHE A 238 10.22 -8.13 11.18
CA PHE A 238 11.03 -8.40 10.00
C PHE A 238 10.99 -9.86 9.58
N ALA A 239 11.19 -10.80 10.51
CA ALA A 239 11.14 -12.24 10.25
C ALA A 239 9.76 -12.65 9.72
N GLY A 240 8.67 -12.15 10.31
CA GLY A 240 7.30 -12.40 9.86
C GLY A 240 7.07 -11.99 8.41
N VAL A 241 7.50 -10.78 8.03
CA VAL A 241 7.42 -10.26 6.65
C VAL A 241 8.33 -11.06 5.71
N ALA A 242 9.55 -11.39 6.14
CA ALA A 242 10.50 -12.15 5.34
C ALA A 242 10.00 -13.58 5.06
N PHE A 243 9.41 -14.26 6.05
CA PHE A 243 8.82 -15.58 5.87
C PHE A 243 7.58 -15.53 4.98
N LEU A 244 6.70 -14.52 5.15
CA LEU A 244 5.55 -14.30 4.27
C LEU A 244 6.01 -14.12 2.81
N LEU A 245 6.97 -13.24 2.58
CA LEU A 245 7.53 -12.98 1.24
C LEU A 245 8.12 -14.26 0.64
N THR A 246 8.84 -15.06 1.44
CA THR A 246 9.42 -16.33 1.00
C THR A 246 8.35 -17.36 0.67
N ALA A 247 7.28 -17.47 1.47
CA ALA A 247 6.17 -18.38 1.25
C ALA A 247 5.41 -18.15 -0.06
N ILE A 248 5.42 -16.92 -0.59
CA ILE A 248 4.81 -16.59 -1.89
C ILE A 248 5.84 -16.57 -3.04
N SER A 249 7.13 -16.77 -2.75
CA SER A 249 8.21 -16.79 -3.74
C SER A 249 8.40 -18.18 -4.34
N ARG A 250 8.88 -18.25 -5.60
CA ARG A 250 9.17 -19.52 -6.29
C ARG A 250 10.50 -20.14 -5.92
N SER A 251 11.47 -19.31 -5.49
CA SER A 251 12.83 -19.74 -5.22
C SER A 251 13.45 -18.91 -4.13
N PHE A 252 14.47 -19.47 -3.48
CA PHE A 252 15.26 -18.75 -2.47
C PHE A 252 15.89 -17.47 -3.03
N ILE A 253 16.45 -17.52 -4.25
CA ILE A 253 17.06 -16.34 -4.89
C ILE A 253 16.00 -15.26 -5.13
N GLY A 254 14.82 -15.64 -5.62
CA GLY A 254 13.70 -14.71 -5.80
C GLY A 254 13.26 -14.07 -4.49
N ALA A 255 13.16 -14.85 -3.42
CA ALA A 255 12.86 -14.36 -2.09
C ALA A 255 13.94 -13.40 -1.57
N ALA A 256 15.22 -13.76 -1.71
CA ALA A 256 16.34 -12.93 -1.27
C ALA A 256 16.40 -11.58 -1.97
N VAL A 257 16.34 -11.57 -3.31
CA VAL A 257 16.35 -10.32 -4.09
C VAL A 257 15.16 -9.44 -3.73
N SER A 258 13.98 -10.04 -3.60
CA SER A 258 12.77 -9.31 -3.24
C SER A 258 12.81 -8.79 -1.79
N LEU A 259 13.38 -9.55 -0.87
CA LEU A 259 13.54 -9.14 0.53
C LEU A 259 14.54 -7.96 0.64
N ILE A 260 15.66 -8.02 -0.07
CA ILE A 260 16.62 -6.90 -0.13
C ILE A 260 15.93 -5.63 -0.65
N ALA A 261 15.20 -5.74 -1.77
CA ALA A 261 14.49 -4.60 -2.35
C ALA A 261 13.41 -4.05 -1.40
N LEU A 262 12.62 -4.93 -0.78
CA LEU A 262 11.58 -4.56 0.16
C LEU A 262 12.16 -3.88 1.42
N THR A 263 13.24 -4.43 1.96
CA THR A 263 13.94 -3.87 3.13
C THR A 263 14.55 -2.51 2.80
N ALA A 264 15.24 -2.38 1.67
CA ALA A 264 15.79 -1.10 1.23
C ALA A 264 14.69 -0.04 1.07
N ALA A 265 13.54 -0.39 0.46
CA ALA A 265 12.40 0.50 0.35
C ALA A 265 11.83 0.89 1.73
N ALA A 266 11.69 -0.07 2.65
CA ALA A 266 11.20 0.18 4.00
C ALA A 266 12.11 1.13 4.78
N LEU A 267 13.42 0.92 4.72
CA LEU A 267 14.41 1.77 5.38
C LEU A 267 14.43 3.19 4.75
N ALA A 268 14.34 3.28 3.43
CA ALA A 268 14.23 4.57 2.75
C ALA A 268 12.98 5.34 3.18
N LEU A 269 11.82 4.68 3.20
CA LEU A 269 10.57 5.30 3.66
C LEU A 269 10.65 5.72 5.13
N LYS A 270 11.24 4.90 6.00
CA LYS A 270 11.45 5.23 7.41
C LYS A 270 12.37 6.43 7.58
N THR A 271 13.44 6.51 6.78
CA THR A 271 14.39 7.64 6.77
C THR A 271 13.69 8.93 6.31
N ILE A 272 12.89 8.85 5.23
CA ILE A 272 12.09 9.99 4.75
C ILE A 272 11.11 10.46 5.83
N ALA A 273 10.38 9.54 6.45
CA ALA A 273 9.44 9.85 7.52
C ALA A 273 10.14 10.49 8.73
N SER A 274 11.29 9.98 9.15
CA SER A 274 12.07 10.54 10.25
C SER A 274 12.59 11.93 9.92
N SER A 275 13.07 12.17 8.71
CA SER A 275 13.55 13.47 8.25
C SER A 275 12.45 14.52 8.17
N ALA A 276 11.24 14.11 7.73
CA ALA A 276 10.11 15.02 7.55
C ALA A 276 9.41 15.36 8.89
N LEU A 277 9.40 14.42 9.84
CA LEU A 277 8.55 14.50 11.03
C LEU A 277 9.30 14.84 12.32
N PHE A 278 10.61 14.56 12.43
CA PHE A 278 11.29 14.80 13.69
C PHE A 278 12.26 15.98 13.59
N ILE A 279 13.45 15.91 13.36
CA ILE A 279 14.39 17.02 13.41
C ILE A 279 15.00 17.17 12.03
N PRO A 280 14.83 18.34 11.36
CA PRO A 280 15.62 18.63 10.19
C PRO A 280 17.12 18.56 10.54
N GLY A 281 17.78 17.43 10.25
CA GLY A 281 19.18 17.21 10.58
C GLY A 281 19.52 15.81 11.11
N ASN A 282 18.53 15.01 11.56
CA ASN A 282 18.81 13.62 11.94
C ASN A 282 17.86 12.62 11.26
N PRO A 283 18.07 12.29 10.00
CA PRO A 283 17.25 11.34 9.26
C PRO A 283 17.34 9.90 9.77
N ALA A 284 18.34 9.60 10.61
CA ALA A 284 18.66 8.26 11.09
C ALA A 284 18.18 8.02 12.53
N LEU A 285 17.18 8.75 13.03
CA LEU A 285 16.62 8.56 14.38
C LEU A 285 16.13 7.13 14.66
N TRP A 286 15.70 6.41 13.62
CA TRP A 286 15.27 5.02 13.71
C TRP A 286 16.44 4.04 13.83
N LEU A 287 17.68 4.48 13.55
CA LEU A 287 18.91 3.67 13.55
C LEU A 287 19.49 3.60 14.97
N THR A 288 18.81 2.87 15.82
CA THR A 288 19.21 2.63 17.21
C THR A 288 20.00 1.31 17.34
N PRO A 289 20.77 1.11 18.41
CA PRO A 289 21.36 -0.19 18.69
C PRO A 289 20.36 -1.34 18.79
N GLY A 290 19.14 -1.06 19.31
CA GLY A 290 18.05 -2.03 19.37
C GLY A 290 17.54 -2.41 17.98
N SER A 291 17.29 -1.44 17.11
CA SER A 291 16.81 -1.68 15.75
C SER A 291 17.81 -2.45 14.90
N LEU A 292 19.11 -2.15 15.01
CA LEU A 292 20.17 -2.88 14.33
C LEU A 292 20.30 -4.33 14.81
N LEU A 293 20.28 -4.53 16.13
CA LEU A 293 20.29 -5.88 16.71
C LEU A 293 19.08 -6.68 16.25
N GLY A 294 17.89 -6.07 16.26
CA GLY A 294 16.66 -6.69 15.81
C GLY A 294 16.69 -7.08 14.33
N LEU A 295 17.19 -6.18 13.46
CA LEU A 295 17.38 -6.49 12.04
C LEU A 295 18.35 -7.66 11.83
N ALA A 296 19.48 -7.67 12.57
CA ALA A 296 20.48 -8.75 12.49
C ALA A 296 19.89 -10.10 12.93
N ILE A 297 19.15 -10.14 14.05
CA ILE A 297 18.48 -11.35 14.56
C ILE A 297 17.41 -11.83 13.57
N GLY A 298 16.56 -10.92 13.06
CA GLY A 298 15.50 -11.26 12.10
C GLY A 298 16.07 -11.78 10.78
N LEU A 299 17.16 -11.18 10.29
CA LEU A 299 17.88 -11.65 9.10
C LEU A 299 18.51 -13.03 9.33
N ALA A 300 19.15 -13.27 10.48
CA ALA A 300 19.71 -14.56 10.84
C ALA A 300 18.62 -15.64 10.91
N ALA A 301 17.47 -15.35 11.55
CA ALA A 301 16.33 -16.26 11.61
C ALA A 301 15.81 -16.61 10.21
N TRP A 302 15.70 -15.59 9.34
CA TRP A 302 15.31 -15.83 7.96
C TRP A 302 16.33 -16.67 7.19
N LEU A 303 17.62 -16.37 7.28
CA LEU A 303 18.66 -17.15 6.58
C LEU A 303 18.66 -18.62 7.00
N LEU A 304 18.44 -18.91 8.28
CA LEU A 304 18.38 -20.26 8.82
C LEU A 304 17.14 -21.02 8.31
N LEU A 305 16.01 -20.36 8.19
CA LEU A 305 14.71 -21.01 7.94
C LEU A 305 14.18 -20.81 6.52
N ALA A 306 14.77 -19.94 5.69
CA ALA A 306 14.24 -19.56 4.37
C ALA A 306 14.11 -20.74 3.38
N ARG A 307 14.79 -21.86 3.62
CA ARG A 307 14.68 -23.08 2.80
C ARG A 307 13.72 -24.12 3.39
N ALA A 308 13.07 -23.81 4.50
CA ALA A 308 12.07 -24.69 5.10
C ALA A 308 10.82 -24.85 4.18
N PRO A 309 10.03 -25.92 4.38
CA PRO A 309 8.80 -26.11 3.61
C PRO A 309 7.86 -24.91 3.69
N ARG A 310 7.11 -24.65 2.60
CA ARG A 310 6.20 -23.50 2.49
C ARG A 310 5.22 -23.40 3.67
N ASN A 311 4.64 -24.53 4.07
CA ASN A 311 3.71 -24.56 5.21
C ASN A 311 4.38 -24.13 6.51
N PHE A 312 5.62 -24.55 6.75
CA PHE A 312 6.39 -24.09 7.91
C PHE A 312 6.61 -22.57 7.87
N LEU A 313 7.00 -22.03 6.72
CA LEU A 313 7.21 -20.58 6.57
C LEU A 313 5.94 -19.76 6.82
N ILE A 314 4.78 -20.26 6.39
CA ILE A 314 3.49 -19.61 6.67
C ILE A 314 3.21 -19.56 8.18
N HIS A 315 3.40 -20.69 8.90
CA HIS A 315 3.21 -20.72 10.34
C HIS A 315 4.26 -19.91 11.09
N ALA A 316 5.52 -19.96 10.65
CA ALA A 316 6.59 -19.15 11.22
C ALA A 316 6.32 -17.65 11.06
N ALA A 317 5.78 -17.22 9.90
CA ALA A 317 5.35 -15.85 9.69
C ALA A 317 4.23 -15.45 10.68
N ALA A 318 3.21 -16.30 10.82
CA ALA A 318 2.10 -16.03 11.73
C ALA A 318 2.57 -15.94 13.19
N VAL A 319 3.38 -16.90 13.65
CA VAL A 319 3.94 -16.92 15.00
C VAL A 319 4.80 -15.69 15.26
N SER A 320 5.69 -15.33 14.33
CA SER A 320 6.53 -14.12 14.46
C SER A 320 5.69 -12.86 14.59
N LEU A 321 4.63 -12.69 13.78
CA LEU A 321 3.76 -11.51 13.85
C LEU A 321 2.94 -11.47 15.14
N VAL A 322 2.45 -12.64 15.64
CA VAL A 322 1.73 -12.70 16.93
C VAL A 322 2.64 -12.30 18.08
N PHE A 323 3.85 -12.85 18.15
CA PHE A 323 4.81 -12.47 19.18
C PHE A 323 5.24 -11.00 19.04
N GLY A 324 5.42 -10.50 17.82
CA GLY A 324 5.69 -9.07 17.57
C GLY A 324 4.58 -8.18 18.08
N LEU A 325 3.31 -8.57 17.85
CA LEU A 325 2.13 -7.88 18.36
C LEU A 325 2.10 -7.87 19.90
N ILE A 326 2.42 -9.00 20.54
CA ILE A 326 2.47 -9.11 22.00
C ILE A 326 3.56 -8.19 22.56
N VAL A 327 4.78 -8.28 22.03
CA VAL A 327 5.92 -7.50 22.52
C VAL A 327 5.70 -5.99 22.36
N VAL A 328 5.15 -5.53 21.23
CA VAL A 328 4.91 -4.09 21.02
C VAL A 328 3.87 -3.53 22.01
N ASN A 329 2.87 -4.32 22.39
CA ASN A 329 1.83 -3.88 23.31
C ASN A 329 2.22 -4.01 24.80
N LEU A 330 3.19 -4.85 25.12
CA LEU A 330 3.75 -4.95 26.47
C LEU A 330 4.88 -3.96 26.74
N ALA A 331 5.41 -3.33 25.70
CA ALA A 331 6.55 -2.42 25.82
C ALA A 331 6.14 -1.09 26.47
N PRO A 332 7.00 -0.50 27.32
CA PRO A 332 6.74 0.81 27.90
C PRO A 332 6.78 1.90 26.82
N GLU A 333 6.06 2.99 27.05
CA GLU A 333 6.18 4.17 26.19
C GLU A 333 7.58 4.81 26.33
N ASN A 334 8.12 5.29 25.22
CA ASN A 334 9.37 6.04 25.26
C ASN A 334 9.11 7.49 25.70
N PRO A 335 9.53 7.90 26.90
CA PRO A 335 9.26 9.24 27.41
C PRO A 335 9.88 10.35 26.56
N TYR A 336 11.01 10.08 25.91
CA TYR A 336 11.68 11.03 25.01
C TYR A 336 10.87 11.23 23.72
N LEU A 337 10.30 10.17 23.17
CA LEU A 337 9.44 10.24 22.00
C LEU A 337 8.14 11.01 22.33
N VAL A 338 7.51 10.69 23.46
CA VAL A 338 6.30 11.40 23.95
C VAL A 338 6.57 12.89 24.14
N ALA A 339 7.72 13.26 24.70
CA ALA A 339 8.13 14.65 24.87
C ALA A 339 8.33 15.35 23.51
N ALA A 340 9.02 14.70 22.57
CA ALA A 340 9.23 15.24 21.23
C ALA A 340 7.91 15.46 20.49
N LEU A 341 6.97 14.52 20.57
CA LEU A 341 5.65 14.63 19.92
C LEU A 341 4.78 15.73 20.49
N LYS A 342 4.94 16.09 21.79
CA LYS A 342 4.21 17.22 22.40
C LYS A 342 4.58 18.57 21.77
N VAL A 343 5.83 18.73 21.36
CA VAL A 343 6.32 19.95 20.71
C VAL A 343 5.77 20.09 19.29
N TRP A 344 5.45 18.96 18.61
CA TRP A 344 5.08 18.93 17.20
C TRP A 344 3.58 18.84 16.89
N ARG A 345 2.71 19.00 17.87
CA ARG A 345 1.25 18.85 17.72
C ARG A 345 0.54 19.88 16.83
N HIS A 346 1.27 20.74 16.13
CA HIS A 346 0.68 21.81 15.31
C HIS A 346 1.02 21.59 13.85
N GLY A 347 0.01 21.20 13.03
CA GLY A 347 0.09 21.21 11.56
C GLY A 347 -0.50 19.98 10.85
N HIS A 348 -0.46 20.01 9.53
CA HIS A 348 -0.99 18.98 8.59
C HIS A 348 -0.47 17.55 8.80
N TYR A 349 0.66 17.37 9.46
CA TYR A 349 1.27 16.07 9.77
C TYR A 349 0.46 15.18 10.70
N VAL A 350 -0.43 15.75 11.52
CA VAL A 350 -1.28 15.00 12.46
C VAL A 350 -2.16 13.99 11.73
N SER A 351 -2.59 14.29 10.53
CA SER A 351 -3.53 13.47 9.75
C SER A 351 -2.89 12.32 9.04
N PHE A 352 -1.75 12.58 8.41
CA PHE A 352 -0.96 11.53 7.76
C PHE A 352 -0.47 10.53 8.82
N ASN A 353 -0.05 11.03 9.97
CA ASN A 353 0.35 10.20 11.10
C ASN A 353 -0.81 9.38 11.67
N GLY A 354 -2.01 9.95 11.78
CA GLY A 354 -3.23 9.23 12.19
C GLY A 354 -3.55 8.06 11.26
N MET A 355 -3.44 8.25 9.94
CA MET A 355 -3.66 7.19 8.94
C MET A 355 -2.61 6.09 9.06
N THR A 356 -1.33 6.44 9.09
CA THR A 356 -0.25 5.45 9.17
C THR A 356 -0.28 4.72 10.51
N ARG A 357 -0.70 5.37 11.60
CA ARG A 357 -0.93 4.75 12.91
C ARG A 357 -2.06 3.72 12.85
N LEU A 358 -3.24 4.08 12.29
CA LEU A 358 -4.33 3.13 12.14
C LEU A 358 -3.93 1.96 11.24
N LEU A 359 -3.29 2.24 10.10
CA LEU A 359 -2.83 1.19 9.20
C LEU A 359 -1.84 0.25 9.90
N SER A 360 -0.89 0.80 10.65
CA SER A 360 0.06 0.02 11.45
C SER A 360 -0.65 -0.82 12.50
N ALA A 361 -1.66 -0.28 13.18
CA ALA A 361 -2.41 -0.99 14.21
C ALA A 361 -3.19 -2.20 13.64
N VAL A 362 -3.82 -2.04 12.48
CA VAL A 362 -4.70 -3.09 11.91
C VAL A 362 -4.00 -4.06 10.96
N TRP A 363 -2.86 -3.69 10.39
CA TRP A 363 -2.14 -4.48 9.40
C TRP A 363 -1.82 -5.92 9.83
N PRO A 364 -1.34 -6.20 11.08
CA PRO A 364 -1.05 -7.56 11.52
C PRO A 364 -2.28 -8.47 11.46
N PHE A 365 -3.46 -7.97 11.79
CA PHE A 365 -4.70 -8.74 11.79
C PHE A 365 -5.10 -9.17 10.38
N PHE A 366 -5.03 -8.27 9.40
CA PHE A 366 -5.27 -8.61 8.00
C PHE A 366 -4.22 -9.61 7.48
N THR A 367 -2.97 -9.46 7.91
CA THR A 367 -1.90 -10.36 7.51
C THR A 367 -2.05 -11.74 8.14
N LEU A 368 -2.46 -11.84 9.40
CA LEU A 368 -2.75 -13.11 10.05
C LEU A 368 -3.95 -13.82 9.41
N ALA A 369 -5.02 -13.09 9.10
CA ALA A 369 -6.16 -13.64 8.36
C ALA A 369 -5.74 -14.17 6.98
N TYR A 370 -4.91 -13.41 6.27
CA TYR A 370 -4.34 -13.85 4.99
C TYR A 370 -3.47 -15.11 5.14
N LEU A 371 -2.57 -15.17 6.13
CA LEU A 371 -1.71 -16.33 6.38
C LEU A 371 -2.54 -17.58 6.70
N PHE A 372 -3.64 -17.44 7.44
CA PHE A 372 -4.59 -18.51 7.68
C PHE A 372 -5.22 -19.03 6.37
N LEU A 373 -5.66 -18.15 5.49
CA LEU A 373 -6.21 -18.54 4.18
C LEU A 373 -5.14 -19.18 3.30
N LEU A 374 -3.92 -18.65 3.33
CA LEU A 374 -2.77 -19.18 2.58
C LEU A 374 -2.38 -20.59 3.07
N ALA A 375 -2.42 -20.83 4.38
CA ALA A 375 -2.17 -22.15 4.95
C ALA A 375 -3.22 -23.17 4.51
N ARG A 376 -4.49 -22.80 4.47
CA ARG A 376 -5.59 -23.65 3.98
C ARG A 376 -5.42 -24.00 2.50
N GLU A 377 -5.03 -23.03 1.66
CA GLU A 377 -4.72 -23.27 0.25
C GLU A 377 -3.54 -24.24 0.10
N ALA A 378 -2.48 -24.04 0.88
CA ALA A 378 -1.28 -24.87 0.84
C ALA A 378 -1.50 -26.29 1.33
N SER A 379 -2.46 -26.52 2.23
CA SER A 379 -2.85 -27.84 2.76
C SER A 379 -3.84 -28.59 1.85
N GLY A 380 -4.25 -28.02 0.71
CA GLY A 380 -5.21 -28.65 -0.20
C GLY A 380 -6.65 -28.77 0.35
N ALA A 381 -6.98 -28.11 1.47
CA ALA A 381 -8.31 -28.12 2.03
C ALA A 381 -9.29 -27.39 1.11
N PRO A 382 -10.43 -27.99 0.72
CA PRO A 382 -11.42 -27.32 -0.13
C PRO A 382 -11.93 -26.08 0.59
N ALA A 383 -11.99 -24.96 -0.14
CA ALA A 383 -12.58 -23.73 0.37
C ALA A 383 -14.02 -24.03 0.84
N ALA A 384 -14.29 -23.87 2.13
CA ALA A 384 -15.62 -24.11 2.69
C ALA A 384 -16.63 -23.17 2.00
N GLY A 385 -17.47 -23.77 1.17
CA GLY A 385 -18.83 -23.35 0.85
C GLY A 385 -19.03 -21.95 0.28
N ILE A 386 -18.72 -21.74 -1.01
CA ILE A 386 -19.60 -20.96 -1.88
C ILE A 386 -20.17 -21.97 -2.87
N ARG A 387 -21.27 -22.62 -2.49
CA ARG A 387 -22.13 -23.32 -3.43
C ARG A 387 -22.63 -22.25 -4.42
N ARG A 388 -22.26 -22.41 -5.69
CA ARG A 388 -22.94 -21.75 -6.79
C ARG A 388 -24.33 -22.38 -6.87
N SER A 389 -25.35 -21.67 -6.41
CA SER A 389 -26.74 -21.90 -6.79
C SER A 389 -27.03 -21.06 -8.02
#